data_e3a1426997612c0a59dd2dbb67849308
#
_entry.id   e3a1426997612c0a59dd2dbb67849308
#
_cell.length_a   1.000
_cell.length_b   1.000
_cell.length_c   1.000
_cell.angle_alpha   90.00
_cell.angle_beta   90.00
_cell.angle_gamma   90.00
#
_symmetry.space_group_name_H-M   'P 1'
#
loop_
_entity.id
_entity.type
_entity.pdbx_description
1 polymer ?
#
loop_
_entity_poly.entity_id
_entity_poly.type
_entity_poly.pdbx_seq_one_letter_code
_entity_poly.pdbx_strand_id
1 'polypeptide(L)'
;MDKIFRSNHFSALVYGAALMVLIHLIGTLGYLYIGQPNATWIDSFYMTFITVATIGYGEVIDLSQHPMGRLFTVFIAVIGIATMSFLFSSLVALLLESNLNTALRAKRMEKEITRLSGHYIVCGIGRVGTNVAHELVKTNRPLVVIESDREALDRWLEHYPQTLYLHSDAADDDALRAAGLMTAAGVFAVTGDDSHNLMVSLSVKLLNPKARVVARVHDIRNINKARRAGADEVVSPDFTGGMRIASAMLRPHAVNFMDQMLRSDDGLRVEEVVLPSHFAPTTVAELVPKSKEYILMATHEHGKWVFNPADDHVVKAGVALVLMSNPGGRDHLEKRINA
;
A
#
# COMPACT_ATOMS: atom_id res chain seq x y z
N MET A 1 16.38 -7.18 -2.37
CA MET A 1 17.25 -7.54 -1.25
C MET A 1 16.80 -8.84 -0.58
N ASP A 2 15.50 -9.11 -0.47
CA ASP A 2 14.96 -10.33 0.20
C ASP A 2 15.35 -11.68 -0.41
N LYS A 3 15.55 -11.78 -1.72
CA LYS A 3 16.02 -13.04 -2.34
C LYS A 3 17.47 -13.41 -1.95
N ILE A 4 18.31 -12.42 -1.69
CA ILE A 4 19.74 -12.63 -1.31
C ILE A 4 19.82 -13.02 0.17
N PHE A 5 19.04 -12.40 1.05
CA PHE A 5 18.97 -12.73 2.48
C PHE A 5 18.38 -14.13 2.72
N ARG A 6 17.30 -14.48 2.04
CA ARG A 6 16.65 -15.81 2.15
C ARG A 6 17.55 -16.96 1.67
N SER A 7 18.43 -16.69 0.70
CA SER A 7 19.49 -17.63 0.26
C SER A 7 20.51 -17.88 1.38
N ASN A 8 20.82 -16.87 2.21
CA ASN A 8 21.88 -16.96 3.21
C ASN A 8 21.50 -17.82 4.43
N HIS A 9 20.30 -17.72 4.98
CA HIS A 9 19.92 -18.50 6.19
C HIS A 9 19.66 -19.96 5.87
N PHE A 10 19.05 -20.28 4.72
CA PHE A 10 18.88 -21.66 4.28
C PHE A 10 20.23 -22.31 3.95
N SER A 11 21.14 -21.62 3.28
CA SER A 11 22.48 -22.11 3.01
C SER A 11 23.30 -22.28 4.30
N ALA A 12 23.16 -21.36 5.27
CA ALA A 12 23.79 -21.47 6.57
C ALA A 12 23.33 -22.74 7.32
N LEU A 13 22.05 -23.06 7.27
CA LEU A 13 21.49 -24.27 7.86
C LEU A 13 22.04 -25.55 7.18
N VAL A 14 22.13 -25.55 5.84
CA VAL A 14 22.71 -26.67 5.08
C VAL A 14 24.19 -26.86 5.40
N TYR A 15 24.98 -25.77 5.45
CA TYR A 15 26.39 -25.83 5.83
C TYR A 15 26.58 -26.29 7.28
N GLY A 16 25.76 -25.80 8.21
CA GLY A 16 25.78 -26.25 9.60
C GLY A 16 25.46 -27.74 9.75
N ALA A 17 24.45 -28.24 9.02
CA ALA A 17 24.09 -29.65 9.02
C ALA A 17 25.21 -30.52 8.41
N ALA A 18 25.81 -30.09 7.31
CA ALA A 18 26.96 -30.79 6.71
C ALA A 18 28.16 -30.83 7.66
N LEU A 19 28.44 -29.72 8.34
CA LEU A 19 29.51 -29.67 9.36
C LEU A 19 29.20 -30.60 10.54
N MET A 20 27.94 -30.64 11.00
CA MET A 20 27.52 -31.56 12.05
C MET A 20 27.74 -33.03 11.68
N VAL A 21 27.41 -33.43 10.45
CA VAL A 21 27.69 -34.77 9.94
C VAL A 21 29.18 -35.04 9.92
N LEU A 22 29.97 -34.08 9.47
CA LEU A 22 31.43 -34.20 9.43
C LEU A 22 32.03 -34.37 10.82
N ILE A 23 31.57 -33.63 11.82
CA ILE A 23 32.01 -33.75 13.22
C ILE A 23 31.68 -35.15 13.77
N HIS A 24 30.46 -35.69 13.50
CA HIS A 24 30.10 -37.03 13.91
C HIS A 24 30.99 -38.10 13.24
N LEU A 25 31.32 -37.96 11.97
CA LEU A 25 32.24 -38.85 11.28
C LEU A 25 33.64 -38.79 11.87
N ILE A 26 34.18 -37.59 12.09
CA ILE A 26 35.54 -37.42 12.68
C ILE A 26 35.55 -37.94 14.11
N GLY A 27 34.55 -37.62 14.91
CA GLY A 27 34.46 -38.09 16.29
C GLY A 27 34.35 -39.60 16.40
N THR A 28 33.48 -40.22 15.58
CA THR A 28 33.28 -41.67 15.55
C THR A 28 34.57 -42.40 15.15
N LEU A 29 35.22 -41.95 14.05
CA LEU A 29 36.48 -42.53 13.57
C LEU A 29 37.60 -42.31 14.58
N GLY A 30 37.69 -41.16 15.22
CA GLY A 30 38.69 -40.85 16.22
C GLY A 30 38.56 -41.71 17.46
N TYR A 31 37.36 -41.89 18.01
CA TYR A 31 37.13 -42.75 19.17
C TYR A 31 37.31 -44.23 18.81
N LEU A 32 36.94 -44.68 17.61
CA LEU A 32 37.19 -46.04 17.15
C LEU A 32 38.69 -46.33 17.10
N TYR A 33 39.48 -45.36 16.63
CA TYR A 33 40.95 -45.51 16.57
C TYR A 33 41.61 -45.48 17.95
N ILE A 34 41.20 -44.56 18.83
CA ILE A 34 41.77 -44.37 20.17
C ILE A 34 41.42 -45.53 21.10
N GLY A 35 40.22 -46.09 20.97
CA GLY A 35 39.72 -47.13 21.86
C GLY A 35 40.02 -48.56 21.43
N GLN A 36 40.85 -48.76 20.41
CA GLN A 36 41.29 -50.13 19.98
C GLN A 36 42.06 -50.82 21.06
N PRO A 37 41.90 -52.19 21.20
CA PRO A 37 41.07 -53.08 20.34
C PRO A 37 39.61 -53.21 20.76
N ASN A 38 39.15 -52.58 21.84
CA ASN A 38 37.89 -52.88 22.50
C ASN A 38 36.73 -51.97 22.00
N ALA A 39 37.00 -50.84 21.34
CA ALA A 39 35.98 -49.93 20.88
C ALA A 39 35.21 -50.50 19.67
N THR A 40 33.88 -50.49 19.77
CA THR A 40 33.01 -50.81 18.64
C THR A 40 32.62 -49.55 17.89
N TRP A 41 32.14 -49.69 16.66
CA TRP A 41 31.61 -48.58 15.87
C TRP A 41 30.43 -47.91 16.59
N ILE A 42 29.55 -48.69 17.18
CA ILE A 42 28.35 -48.19 17.87
C ILE A 42 28.76 -47.39 19.12
N ASP A 43 29.69 -47.89 19.95
CA ASP A 43 30.16 -47.18 21.13
C ASP A 43 30.84 -45.86 20.78
N SER A 44 31.62 -45.84 19.70
CA SER A 44 32.31 -44.67 19.20
C SER A 44 31.32 -43.60 18.66
N PHE A 45 30.30 -44.03 17.93
CA PHE A 45 29.24 -43.16 17.47
C PHE A 45 28.42 -42.62 18.65
N TYR A 46 28.04 -43.49 19.56
CA TYR A 46 27.27 -43.10 20.76
C TYR A 46 28.05 -42.11 21.64
N MET A 47 29.34 -42.34 21.88
CA MET A 47 30.18 -41.40 22.63
C MET A 47 30.31 -40.06 21.95
N THR A 48 30.45 -40.02 20.61
CA THR A 48 30.45 -38.79 19.84
C THR A 48 29.12 -38.06 20.01
N PHE A 49 28.00 -38.77 19.84
CA PHE A 49 26.66 -38.21 19.95
C PHE A 49 26.39 -37.60 21.33
N ILE A 50 26.65 -38.33 22.43
CA ILE A 50 26.40 -37.80 23.77
C ILE A 50 27.31 -36.64 24.15
N THR A 51 28.50 -36.56 23.52
CA THR A 51 29.44 -35.43 23.69
C THR A 51 28.96 -34.20 22.97
N VAL A 52 28.62 -34.32 21.70
CA VAL A 52 28.14 -33.20 20.86
C VAL A 52 26.77 -32.71 21.34
N ALA A 53 25.89 -33.62 21.71
CA ALA A 53 24.56 -33.30 22.25
C ALA A 53 24.59 -32.80 23.72
N THR A 54 25.77 -32.66 24.33
CA THR A 54 25.96 -32.22 25.73
C THR A 54 25.26 -33.07 26.78
N ILE A 55 25.00 -34.34 26.48
CA ILE A 55 24.35 -35.28 27.41
C ILE A 55 25.32 -35.72 28.49
N GLY A 56 26.53 -36.16 28.13
CA GLY A 56 27.66 -36.37 29.02
C GLY A 56 27.47 -37.41 30.11
N TYR A 57 26.82 -38.55 29.84
CA TYR A 57 26.62 -39.62 30.87
C TYR A 57 27.92 -40.20 31.43
N GLY A 58 29.02 -40.10 30.70
CA GLY A 58 30.32 -40.61 31.11
C GLY A 58 31.15 -41.10 29.91
N GLU A 59 32.37 -41.57 30.19
CA GLU A 59 33.24 -42.14 29.15
C GLU A 59 32.74 -43.56 28.82
N VAL A 60 32.18 -43.77 27.61
CA VAL A 60 31.74 -45.07 27.12
C VAL A 60 32.95 -45.90 26.64
N ILE A 61 33.92 -45.18 26.08
CA ILE A 61 35.24 -45.75 25.73
C ILE A 61 36.21 -45.30 26.80
N ASP A 62 36.92 -46.26 27.44
CA ASP A 62 37.89 -45.94 28.48
C ASP A 62 39.08 -45.15 27.93
N LEU A 63 39.14 -43.89 28.32
CA LEU A 63 40.23 -42.95 27.95
C LEU A 63 41.23 -42.74 29.11
N SER A 64 41.13 -43.47 30.20
CA SER A 64 41.97 -43.30 31.37
C SER A 64 43.45 -43.43 31.10
N GLN A 65 43.82 -44.29 30.15
CA GLN A 65 45.20 -44.56 29.72
C GLN A 65 45.61 -43.73 28.46
N HIS A 66 44.70 -42.89 27.94
CA HIS A 66 44.88 -42.11 26.72
C HIS A 66 44.67 -40.61 26.93
N PRO A 67 45.65 -39.88 27.51
CA PRO A 67 45.50 -38.42 27.73
C PRO A 67 45.18 -37.64 26.48
N MET A 68 45.73 -38.02 25.32
CA MET A 68 45.42 -37.39 24.02
C MET A 68 43.99 -37.67 23.57
N GLY A 69 43.39 -38.80 23.99
CA GLY A 69 41.99 -39.10 23.76
C GLY A 69 41.03 -38.13 24.52
N ARG A 70 41.39 -37.77 25.77
CA ARG A 70 40.63 -36.76 26.52
C ARG A 70 40.72 -35.36 25.87
N LEU A 71 41.90 -34.97 25.38
CA LEU A 71 42.06 -33.72 24.58
C LEU A 71 41.22 -33.75 23.31
N PHE A 72 41.18 -34.90 22.62
CA PHE A 72 40.31 -35.07 21.46
C PHE A 72 38.84 -34.94 21.82
N THR A 73 38.39 -35.48 22.94
CA THR A 73 37.00 -35.28 23.46
C THR A 73 36.70 -33.83 23.71
N VAL A 74 37.60 -33.05 24.33
CA VAL A 74 37.43 -31.61 24.54
C VAL A 74 37.28 -30.89 23.19
N PHE A 75 38.11 -31.24 22.21
CA PHE A 75 38.05 -30.62 20.86
C PHE A 75 36.72 -30.91 20.15
N ILE A 76 36.26 -32.18 20.18
CA ILE A 76 34.95 -32.56 19.61
C ILE A 76 33.80 -31.88 20.37
N ALA A 77 33.86 -31.76 21.68
CA ALA A 77 32.86 -31.11 22.50
C ALA A 77 32.73 -29.60 22.11
N VAL A 78 33.86 -28.88 22.08
CA VAL A 78 33.85 -27.43 21.76
C VAL A 78 33.29 -27.15 20.39
N ILE A 79 33.79 -27.87 19.35
CA ILE A 79 33.32 -27.68 17.97
C ILE A 79 31.88 -28.14 17.80
N GLY A 80 31.51 -29.27 18.45
CA GLY A 80 30.17 -29.82 18.42
C GLY A 80 29.14 -28.88 19.03
N ILE A 81 29.41 -28.33 20.20
CA ILE A 81 28.53 -27.34 20.88
C ILE A 81 28.39 -26.09 20.06
N ALA A 82 29.51 -25.56 19.53
CA ALA A 82 29.47 -24.37 18.68
C ALA A 82 28.60 -24.58 17.43
N THR A 83 28.73 -25.74 16.78
CA THR A 83 27.96 -26.10 15.59
C THR A 83 26.47 -26.28 15.92
N MET A 84 26.17 -26.96 17.04
CA MET A 84 24.78 -27.14 17.51
C MET A 84 24.11 -25.80 17.82
N SER A 85 24.81 -24.90 18.53
CA SER A 85 24.33 -23.56 18.83
C SER A 85 24.09 -22.74 17.57
N PHE A 86 24.97 -22.85 16.59
CA PHE A 86 24.82 -22.19 15.29
C PHE A 86 23.59 -22.72 14.51
N LEU A 87 23.39 -24.04 14.49
CA LEU A 87 22.21 -24.66 13.86
C LEU A 87 20.92 -24.22 14.53
N PHE A 88 20.89 -24.22 15.88
CA PHE A 88 19.72 -23.78 16.63
C PHE A 88 19.40 -22.31 16.33
N SER A 89 20.40 -21.43 16.40
CA SER A 89 20.22 -20.00 16.09
C SER A 89 19.75 -19.78 14.63
N SER A 90 20.29 -20.54 13.68
CA SER A 90 19.88 -20.47 12.27
C SER A 90 18.44 -20.95 12.06
N LEU A 91 18.01 -21.98 12.79
CA LEU A 91 16.65 -22.50 12.78
C LEU A 91 15.66 -21.47 13.38
N VAL A 92 16.02 -20.87 14.50
CA VAL A 92 15.20 -19.82 15.15
C VAL A 92 15.07 -18.62 14.22
N ALA A 93 16.17 -18.16 13.60
CA ALA A 93 16.14 -17.09 12.62
C ALA A 93 15.21 -17.43 11.43
N LEU A 94 15.31 -18.64 10.88
CA LEU A 94 14.44 -19.12 9.81
C LEU A 94 12.95 -19.14 10.21
N LEU A 95 12.63 -19.53 11.44
CA LEU A 95 11.27 -19.55 11.97
C LEU A 95 10.71 -18.14 12.21
N LEU A 96 11.55 -17.22 12.71
CA LEU A 96 11.16 -15.82 12.92
C LEU A 96 11.03 -15.04 11.60
N GLU A 97 11.91 -15.29 10.64
CA GLU A 97 11.86 -14.72 9.30
C GLU A 97 10.82 -15.40 8.40
N SER A 98 10.29 -16.55 8.81
CA SER A 98 9.37 -17.31 7.98
C SER A 98 8.13 -16.48 7.70
N ASN A 99 8.02 -16.05 6.43
CA ASN A 99 6.88 -15.44 5.76
C ASN A 99 5.58 -16.28 5.80
N LEU A 100 5.46 -17.25 6.69
CA LEU A 100 4.22 -17.99 6.91
C LEU A 100 3.10 -17.03 7.32
N ASN A 101 3.43 -16.02 8.14
CA ASN A 101 2.48 -14.97 8.49
C ASN A 101 2.15 -14.05 7.30
N THR A 102 3.10 -13.75 6.42
CA THR A 102 2.86 -12.93 5.22
C THR A 102 2.04 -13.68 4.18
N ALA A 103 2.29 -14.95 3.93
CA ALA A 103 1.50 -15.76 2.99
C ALA A 103 0.07 -16.00 3.50
N LEU A 104 -0.10 -16.24 4.81
CA LEU A 104 -1.41 -16.37 5.43
C LEU A 104 -2.15 -15.02 5.47
N ARG A 105 -1.44 -13.92 5.73
CA ARG A 105 -2.00 -12.56 5.64
C ARG A 105 -2.42 -12.23 4.20
N ALA A 106 -1.60 -12.52 3.20
CA ALA A 106 -1.92 -12.30 1.80
C ALA A 106 -3.20 -13.03 1.40
N LYS A 107 -3.33 -14.32 1.73
CA LYS A 107 -4.56 -15.10 1.46
C LYS A 107 -5.79 -14.56 2.22
N ARG A 108 -5.64 -14.11 3.45
CA ARG A 108 -6.75 -13.47 4.18
C ARG A 108 -7.16 -12.16 3.54
N MET A 109 -6.18 -11.33 3.17
CA MET A 109 -6.42 -10.06 2.51
C MET A 109 -7.12 -10.24 1.15
N GLU A 110 -6.65 -11.17 0.33
CA GLU A 110 -7.31 -11.52 -0.94
C GLU A 110 -8.78 -11.92 -0.72
N LYS A 111 -9.06 -12.73 0.31
CA LYS A 111 -10.43 -13.11 0.67
C LYS A 111 -11.25 -11.92 1.21
N GLU A 112 -10.65 -10.97 1.88
CA GLU A 112 -11.32 -9.75 2.33
C GLU A 112 -11.59 -8.80 1.17
N ILE A 113 -10.62 -8.62 0.28
CA ILE A 113 -10.76 -7.81 -0.94
C ILE A 113 -11.89 -8.34 -1.84
N THR A 114 -12.00 -9.67 -2.02
CA THR A 114 -13.07 -10.26 -2.85
C THR A 114 -14.50 -10.01 -2.31
N ARG A 115 -14.62 -9.60 -1.05
CA ARG A 115 -15.91 -9.23 -0.44
C ARG A 115 -16.24 -7.75 -0.56
N LEU A 116 -15.27 -6.94 -0.99
CA LEU A 116 -15.48 -5.50 -1.13
C LEU A 116 -16.31 -5.20 -2.38
N SER A 117 -17.11 -4.15 -2.24
CA SER A 117 -17.86 -3.55 -3.34
C SER A 117 -17.90 -2.05 -3.18
N GLY A 118 -17.75 -1.30 -4.27
CA GLY A 118 -17.72 0.16 -4.23
C GLY A 118 -16.49 0.77 -3.54
N HIS A 119 -15.43 0.00 -3.37
CA HIS A 119 -14.15 0.47 -2.82
C HIS A 119 -13.30 1.20 -3.87
N TYR A 120 -12.27 1.88 -3.41
CA TYR A 120 -11.31 2.56 -4.27
C TYR A 120 -9.97 1.81 -4.29
N ILE A 121 -9.31 1.76 -5.44
CA ILE A 121 -7.98 1.20 -5.59
C ILE A 121 -6.99 2.35 -5.71
N VAL A 122 -5.97 2.37 -4.83
CA VAL A 122 -4.90 3.37 -4.85
C VAL A 122 -3.61 2.70 -5.33
N CYS A 123 -3.22 3.01 -6.56
CA CYS A 123 -2.01 2.51 -7.20
C CYS A 123 -0.84 3.44 -6.89
N GLY A 124 0.03 3.00 -5.97
CA GLY A 124 1.14 3.77 -5.45
C GLY A 124 0.81 4.47 -4.13
N ILE A 125 1.64 4.24 -3.09
CA ILE A 125 1.52 4.87 -1.77
C ILE A 125 2.71 5.80 -1.47
N GLY A 126 3.25 6.43 -2.51
CA GLY A 126 4.22 7.52 -2.40
C GLY A 126 3.58 8.80 -1.84
N ARG A 127 4.25 9.93 -1.98
CA ARG A 127 3.80 11.23 -1.43
C ARG A 127 2.34 11.62 -1.78
N VAL A 128 1.96 11.45 -3.03
CA VAL A 128 0.60 11.79 -3.48
C VAL A 128 -0.40 10.72 -3.09
N GLY A 129 -0.05 9.44 -3.30
CA GLY A 129 -0.92 8.32 -2.94
C GLY A 129 -1.24 8.25 -1.45
N THR A 130 -0.28 8.57 -0.59
CA THR A 130 -0.49 8.70 0.86
C THR A 130 -1.57 9.74 1.18
N ASN A 131 -1.53 10.90 0.53
CA ASN A 131 -2.55 11.94 0.74
C ASN A 131 -3.93 11.49 0.25
N VAL A 132 -3.99 10.83 -0.91
CA VAL A 132 -5.25 10.26 -1.45
C VAL A 132 -5.80 9.21 -0.51
N ALA A 133 -4.98 8.25 -0.08
CA ALA A 133 -5.39 7.18 0.82
C ALA A 133 -5.82 7.73 2.20
N HIS A 134 -5.11 8.74 2.73
CA HIS A 134 -5.48 9.41 3.97
C HIS A 134 -6.88 10.06 3.88
N GLU A 135 -7.18 10.75 2.78
CA GLU A 135 -8.49 11.37 2.58
C GLU A 135 -9.60 10.32 2.47
N LEU A 136 -9.35 9.19 1.80
CA LEU A 136 -10.30 8.08 1.73
C LEU A 136 -10.58 7.49 3.12
N VAL A 137 -9.53 7.28 3.94
CA VAL A 137 -9.69 6.80 5.32
C VAL A 137 -10.47 7.81 6.16
N LYS A 138 -10.11 9.10 6.09
CA LYS A 138 -10.78 10.17 6.84
C LYS A 138 -12.26 10.29 6.50
N THR A 139 -12.63 10.04 5.25
CA THR A 139 -14.01 10.07 4.76
C THR A 139 -14.71 8.70 4.85
N ASN A 140 -14.13 7.72 5.55
CA ASN A 140 -14.67 6.37 5.74
C ASN A 140 -14.97 5.66 4.39
N ARG A 141 -14.14 5.88 3.37
CA ARG A 141 -14.26 5.19 2.09
C ARG A 141 -13.38 3.96 2.09
N PRO A 142 -13.92 2.76 1.78
CA PRO A 142 -13.11 1.55 1.72
C PRO A 142 -12.10 1.65 0.58
N LEU A 143 -10.85 1.21 0.86
CA LEU A 143 -9.77 1.27 -0.12
C LEU A 143 -8.91 0.01 -0.09
N VAL A 144 -8.28 -0.26 -1.24
CA VAL A 144 -7.21 -1.25 -1.42
C VAL A 144 -6.00 -0.52 -1.99
N VAL A 145 -4.84 -0.73 -1.39
CA VAL A 145 -3.57 -0.14 -1.85
C VAL A 145 -2.79 -1.18 -2.67
N ILE A 146 -2.27 -0.79 -3.83
CA ILE A 146 -1.28 -1.57 -4.59
C ILE A 146 0.03 -0.79 -4.59
N GLU A 147 1.10 -1.39 -4.04
CA GLU A 147 2.41 -0.76 -3.95
C GLU A 147 3.52 -1.80 -4.17
N SER A 148 4.50 -1.44 -4.97
CA SER A 148 5.66 -2.28 -5.28
C SER A 148 6.84 -2.07 -4.32
N ASP A 149 6.93 -0.89 -3.70
CA ASP A 149 7.94 -0.58 -2.69
C ASP A 149 7.47 -1.04 -1.30
N ARG A 150 8.16 -2.05 -0.78
CA ARG A 150 7.87 -2.61 0.54
C ARG A 150 8.04 -1.59 1.66
N GLU A 151 9.04 -0.74 1.58
CA GLU A 151 9.31 0.26 2.62
C GLU A 151 8.21 1.34 2.66
N ALA A 152 7.73 1.77 1.49
CA ALA A 152 6.61 2.71 1.41
C ALA A 152 5.32 2.10 1.99
N LEU A 153 5.07 0.82 1.68
CA LEU A 153 3.93 0.10 2.20
C LEU A 153 3.99 -0.09 3.72
N ASP A 154 5.15 -0.46 4.26
CA ASP A 154 5.34 -0.66 5.71
C ASP A 154 5.15 0.66 6.46
N ARG A 155 5.70 1.79 5.97
CA ARG A 155 5.45 3.13 6.55
C ARG A 155 3.97 3.50 6.59
N TRP A 156 3.21 3.15 5.56
CA TRP A 156 1.76 3.36 5.54
C TRP A 156 1.04 2.50 6.58
N LEU A 157 1.40 1.21 6.67
CA LEU A 157 0.78 0.23 7.57
C LEU A 157 1.09 0.49 9.05
N GLU A 158 2.18 1.17 9.38
CA GLU A 158 2.46 1.64 10.75
C GLU A 158 1.35 2.56 11.28
N HIS A 159 0.79 3.41 10.40
CA HIS A 159 -0.28 4.34 10.77
C HIS A 159 -1.69 3.77 10.52
N TYR A 160 -1.82 2.90 9.52
CA TYR A 160 -3.11 2.33 9.08
C TYR A 160 -3.03 0.80 8.95
N PRO A 161 -2.86 0.07 10.08
CA PRO A 161 -2.62 -1.39 10.07
C PRO A 161 -3.77 -2.23 9.51
N GLN A 162 -4.97 -1.66 9.42
CA GLN A 162 -6.17 -2.32 8.90
C GLN A 162 -6.35 -2.14 7.38
N THR A 163 -5.47 -1.40 6.72
CA THR A 163 -5.57 -1.19 5.26
C THR A 163 -5.37 -2.51 4.52
N LEU A 164 -6.28 -2.80 3.60
CA LEU A 164 -6.11 -3.89 2.64
C LEU A 164 -5.12 -3.48 1.57
N TYR A 165 -4.18 -4.35 1.25
CA TYR A 165 -3.12 -4.02 0.31
C TYR A 165 -2.65 -5.21 -0.51
N LEU A 166 -2.03 -4.92 -1.64
CA LEU A 166 -1.26 -5.87 -2.46
C LEU A 166 0.16 -5.33 -2.63
N HIS A 167 1.15 -6.15 -2.30
CA HIS A 167 2.54 -5.84 -2.59
C HIS A 167 2.87 -6.34 -3.99
N SER A 168 2.61 -5.53 -4.99
CA SER A 168 2.72 -5.87 -6.41
C SER A 168 2.90 -4.62 -7.27
N ASP A 169 3.22 -4.82 -8.55
CA ASP A 169 3.17 -3.77 -9.56
C ASP A 169 1.71 -3.47 -9.93
N ALA A 170 1.32 -2.19 -9.86
CA ALA A 170 -0.04 -1.75 -10.16
C ALA A 170 -0.37 -1.77 -11.67
N ALA A 171 0.63 -1.88 -12.54
CA ALA A 171 0.42 -2.04 -13.98
C ALA A 171 0.13 -3.49 -14.37
N ASP A 172 0.30 -4.43 -13.44
CA ASP A 172 -0.01 -5.84 -13.65
C ASP A 172 -1.53 -6.08 -13.59
N ASP A 173 -2.06 -6.69 -14.64
CA ASP A 173 -3.48 -7.03 -14.76
C ASP A 173 -3.97 -7.95 -13.64
N ASP A 174 -3.13 -8.89 -13.20
CA ASP A 174 -3.47 -9.83 -12.13
C ASP A 174 -3.55 -9.10 -10.78
N ALA A 175 -2.67 -8.11 -10.53
CA ALA A 175 -2.73 -7.28 -9.34
C ALA A 175 -4.02 -6.43 -9.29
N LEU A 176 -4.43 -5.85 -10.42
CA LEU A 176 -5.68 -5.09 -10.55
C LEU A 176 -6.90 -5.97 -10.33
N ARG A 177 -6.91 -7.19 -10.89
CA ARG A 177 -7.97 -8.19 -10.66
C ARG A 177 -8.05 -8.60 -9.19
N ALA A 178 -6.89 -8.89 -8.57
CA ALA A 178 -6.79 -9.26 -7.16
C ALA A 178 -7.22 -8.13 -6.22
N ALA A 179 -7.03 -6.86 -6.65
CA ALA A 179 -7.53 -5.69 -5.93
C ALA A 179 -9.04 -5.46 -6.06
N GLY A 180 -9.77 -6.34 -6.76
CA GLY A 180 -11.22 -6.26 -6.91
C GLY A 180 -11.69 -5.19 -7.91
N LEU A 181 -10.91 -4.92 -8.97
CA LEU A 181 -11.24 -3.91 -9.99
C LEU A 181 -12.65 -4.02 -10.56
N MET A 182 -13.18 -5.23 -10.67
CA MET A 182 -14.51 -5.46 -11.28
C MET A 182 -15.66 -4.88 -10.44
N THR A 183 -15.44 -4.71 -9.12
CA THR A 183 -16.43 -4.19 -8.17
C THR A 183 -16.00 -2.85 -7.55
N ALA A 184 -14.86 -2.31 -7.95
CA ALA A 184 -14.35 -1.04 -7.47
C ALA A 184 -15.15 0.16 -7.98
N ALA A 185 -15.31 1.19 -7.16
CA ALA A 185 -15.90 2.48 -7.54
C ALA A 185 -14.97 3.30 -8.44
N GLY A 186 -13.65 3.15 -8.27
CA GLY A 186 -12.66 3.87 -9.05
C GLY A 186 -11.22 3.52 -8.69
N VAL A 187 -10.31 3.99 -9.52
CA VAL A 187 -8.86 3.73 -9.41
C VAL A 187 -8.11 5.05 -9.43
N PHE A 188 -7.18 5.22 -8.52
CA PHE A 188 -6.21 6.31 -8.48
C PHE A 188 -4.84 5.81 -8.98
N ALA A 189 -4.44 6.19 -10.18
CA ALA A 189 -3.11 5.93 -10.73
C ALA A 189 -2.16 7.06 -10.30
N VAL A 190 -1.51 6.89 -9.15
CA VAL A 190 -0.75 7.95 -8.46
C VAL A 190 0.67 7.53 -8.08
N THR A 191 1.25 6.63 -8.86
CA THR A 191 2.65 6.19 -8.72
C THR A 191 3.62 7.35 -8.99
N GLY A 192 4.91 7.10 -8.76
CA GLY A 192 5.97 8.10 -8.97
C GLY A 192 6.29 8.42 -10.44
N ASP A 193 5.83 7.63 -11.40
CA ASP A 193 6.19 7.71 -12.81
C ASP A 193 4.97 7.89 -13.73
N ASP A 194 5.05 8.86 -14.67
CA ASP A 194 3.96 9.17 -15.58
C ASP A 194 3.64 7.99 -16.51
N SER A 195 4.66 7.33 -17.06
CA SER A 195 4.48 6.20 -17.99
C SER A 195 3.78 5.04 -17.29
N HIS A 196 4.14 4.81 -16.03
CA HIS A 196 3.50 3.80 -15.20
C HIS A 196 2.02 4.14 -14.93
N ASN A 197 1.71 5.41 -14.62
CA ASN A 197 0.32 5.85 -14.42
C ASN A 197 -0.51 5.76 -15.71
N LEU A 198 0.11 6.00 -16.89
CA LEU A 198 -0.54 5.76 -18.17
C LEU A 198 -0.84 4.27 -18.37
N MET A 199 0.10 3.38 -18.06
CA MET A 199 -0.07 1.94 -18.18
C MET A 199 -1.18 1.43 -17.25
N VAL A 200 -1.17 1.83 -15.98
CA VAL A 200 -2.26 1.53 -15.02
C VAL A 200 -3.62 1.98 -15.59
N SER A 201 -3.70 3.21 -16.12
CA SER A 201 -4.95 3.72 -16.69
C SER A 201 -5.44 2.88 -17.86
N LEU A 202 -4.54 2.46 -18.74
CA LEU A 202 -4.83 1.61 -19.89
C LEU A 202 -5.31 0.21 -19.43
N SER A 203 -4.56 -0.46 -18.54
CA SER A 203 -4.90 -1.78 -18.01
C SER A 203 -6.27 -1.76 -17.31
N VAL A 204 -6.54 -0.73 -16.50
CA VAL A 204 -7.86 -0.57 -15.84
C VAL A 204 -8.98 -0.49 -16.86
N LYS A 205 -8.84 0.33 -17.92
CA LYS A 205 -9.90 0.47 -18.94
C LYS A 205 -10.04 -0.74 -19.84
N LEU A 206 -8.98 -1.47 -20.10
CA LEU A 206 -9.04 -2.74 -20.83
C LEU A 206 -9.78 -3.82 -20.03
N LEU A 207 -9.54 -3.89 -18.72
CA LEU A 207 -10.15 -4.87 -17.82
C LEU A 207 -11.59 -4.49 -17.43
N ASN A 208 -11.83 -3.23 -17.10
CA ASN A 208 -13.15 -2.71 -16.71
C ASN A 208 -13.36 -1.29 -17.30
N PRO A 209 -13.98 -1.18 -18.50
CA PRO A 209 -14.21 0.11 -19.14
C PRO A 209 -15.09 1.08 -18.33
N LYS A 210 -15.88 0.56 -17.38
CA LYS A 210 -16.77 1.38 -16.53
C LYS A 210 -16.07 1.96 -15.30
N ALA A 211 -14.92 1.42 -14.90
CA ALA A 211 -14.19 1.91 -13.75
C ALA A 211 -13.69 3.35 -14.00
N ARG A 212 -13.97 4.26 -13.08
CA ARG A 212 -13.45 5.63 -13.14
C ARG A 212 -11.97 5.65 -12.77
N VAL A 213 -11.16 6.32 -13.57
CA VAL A 213 -9.71 6.43 -13.38
C VAL A 213 -9.32 7.89 -13.19
N VAL A 214 -8.65 8.18 -12.09
CA VAL A 214 -7.99 9.47 -11.85
C VAL A 214 -6.48 9.24 -11.89
N ALA A 215 -5.79 9.85 -12.85
CA ALA A 215 -4.37 9.68 -13.02
C ALA A 215 -3.58 10.94 -12.64
N ARG A 216 -2.44 10.72 -11.98
CA ARG A 216 -1.44 11.74 -11.73
C ARG A 216 -0.47 11.82 -12.89
N VAL A 217 -0.06 13.05 -13.26
CA VAL A 217 1.10 13.30 -14.11
C VAL A 217 2.01 14.37 -13.49
N HIS A 218 3.30 14.18 -13.60
CA HIS A 218 4.30 15.20 -13.25
C HIS A 218 4.38 16.26 -14.35
N ASP A 219 4.51 15.80 -15.61
CA ASP A 219 4.65 16.67 -16.75
C ASP A 219 3.29 16.94 -17.39
N ILE A 220 2.89 18.22 -17.43
CA ILE A 220 1.63 18.65 -18.05
C ILE A 220 1.51 18.24 -19.53
N ARG A 221 2.63 18.03 -20.23
CA ARG A 221 2.66 17.52 -21.61
C ARG A 221 2.08 16.11 -21.73
N ASN A 222 2.05 15.35 -20.63
CA ASN A 222 1.51 14.00 -20.58
C ASN A 222 0.00 13.93 -20.31
N ILE A 223 -0.67 15.07 -19.99
CA ILE A 223 -2.11 15.11 -19.69
C ILE A 223 -2.92 14.47 -20.83
N ASN A 224 -2.67 14.87 -22.07
CA ASN A 224 -3.41 14.33 -23.23
C ASN A 224 -3.10 12.86 -23.47
N LYS A 225 -1.89 12.38 -23.15
CA LYS A 225 -1.53 10.97 -23.25
C LYS A 225 -2.27 10.15 -22.20
N ALA A 226 -2.32 10.63 -20.95
CA ALA A 226 -3.03 9.97 -19.86
C ALA A 226 -4.54 9.85 -20.15
N ARG A 227 -5.16 10.91 -20.69
CA ARG A 227 -6.57 10.86 -21.14
C ARG A 227 -6.78 9.84 -22.25
N ARG A 228 -5.88 9.78 -23.24
CA ARG A 228 -5.93 8.78 -24.31
C ARG A 228 -5.68 7.35 -23.82
N ALA A 229 -4.90 7.19 -22.76
CA ALA A 229 -4.71 5.91 -22.09
C ALA A 229 -5.93 5.49 -21.24
N GLY A 230 -6.97 6.33 -21.16
CA GLY A 230 -8.22 6.00 -20.49
C GLY A 230 -8.44 6.67 -19.14
N ALA A 231 -7.58 7.61 -18.71
CA ALA A 231 -7.87 8.37 -17.51
C ALA A 231 -9.07 9.31 -17.72
N ASP A 232 -10.09 9.21 -16.89
CA ASP A 232 -11.28 10.06 -16.92
C ASP A 232 -10.93 11.47 -16.41
N GLU A 233 -10.00 11.56 -15.44
CA GLU A 233 -9.48 12.81 -14.92
C GLU A 233 -7.96 12.72 -14.77
N VAL A 234 -7.27 13.81 -15.07
CA VAL A 234 -5.80 13.88 -14.98
C VAL A 234 -5.41 15.11 -14.17
N VAL A 235 -4.64 14.88 -13.11
CA VAL A 235 -4.17 15.91 -12.19
C VAL A 235 -2.65 15.99 -12.24
N SER A 236 -2.11 17.21 -12.32
CA SER A 236 -0.67 17.49 -12.12
C SER A 236 -0.48 18.27 -10.80
N PRO A 237 -0.15 17.58 -9.69
CA PRO A 237 0.02 18.24 -8.40
C PRO A 237 1.15 19.27 -8.42
N ASP A 238 2.23 19.01 -9.17
CA ASP A 238 3.38 19.90 -9.24
C ASP A 238 3.01 21.23 -9.92
N PHE A 239 2.26 21.16 -11.04
CA PHE A 239 1.75 22.36 -11.71
C PHE A 239 0.74 23.11 -10.83
N THR A 240 -0.24 22.39 -10.27
CA THR A 240 -1.25 22.99 -9.41
C THR A 240 -0.62 23.60 -8.17
N GLY A 241 0.32 22.90 -7.54
CA GLY A 241 1.06 23.39 -6.39
C GLY A 241 1.91 24.62 -6.70
N GLY A 242 2.61 24.62 -7.84
CA GLY A 242 3.40 25.77 -8.31
C GLY A 242 2.54 26.99 -8.55
N MET A 243 1.41 26.84 -9.25
CA MET A 243 0.43 27.91 -9.45
C MET A 243 -0.13 28.44 -8.13
N ARG A 244 -0.37 27.55 -7.16
CA ARG A 244 -0.86 27.92 -5.83
C ARG A 244 0.17 28.75 -5.07
N ILE A 245 1.45 28.32 -5.09
CA ILE A 245 2.56 29.06 -4.44
C ILE A 245 2.69 30.45 -5.05
N ALA A 246 2.71 30.55 -6.40
CA ALA A 246 2.77 31.82 -7.09
C ALA A 246 1.57 32.73 -6.74
N SER A 247 0.36 32.15 -6.73
CA SER A 247 -0.86 32.89 -6.37
C SER A 247 -0.85 33.38 -4.93
N ALA A 248 -0.32 32.60 -4.00
CA ALA A 248 -0.20 32.99 -2.60
C ALA A 248 0.71 34.23 -2.40
N MET A 249 1.74 34.36 -3.23
CA MET A 249 2.61 35.55 -3.25
C MET A 249 1.96 36.75 -3.94
N LEU A 250 1.34 36.51 -5.10
CA LEU A 250 0.84 37.60 -5.97
C LEU A 250 -0.56 38.09 -5.56
N ARG A 251 -1.37 37.21 -4.96
CA ARG A 251 -2.80 37.46 -4.64
C ARG A 251 -3.18 36.86 -3.29
N PRO A 252 -2.52 37.24 -2.17
CA PRO A 252 -2.69 36.57 -0.87
C PRO A 252 -4.13 36.60 -0.35
N HIS A 253 -4.83 37.72 -0.55
CA HIS A 253 -6.22 37.83 -0.09
C HIS A 253 -7.18 36.91 -0.86
N ALA A 254 -6.99 36.76 -2.19
CA ALA A 254 -7.81 35.85 -2.99
C ALA A 254 -7.55 34.37 -2.60
N VAL A 255 -6.29 34.01 -2.35
CA VAL A 255 -5.91 32.66 -1.92
C VAL A 255 -6.52 32.36 -0.54
N ASN A 256 -6.37 33.26 0.43
CA ASN A 256 -6.93 33.09 1.77
C ASN A 256 -8.46 32.97 1.73
N PHE A 257 -9.12 33.75 0.89
CA PHE A 257 -10.57 33.68 0.71
C PHE A 257 -11.02 32.31 0.18
N MET A 258 -10.34 31.80 -0.88
CA MET A 258 -10.61 30.48 -1.42
C MET A 258 -10.34 29.35 -0.40
N ASP A 259 -9.28 29.48 0.41
CA ASP A 259 -8.95 28.51 1.45
C ASP A 259 -10.00 28.47 2.57
N GLN A 260 -10.50 29.63 2.97
CA GLN A 260 -11.58 29.72 3.94
C GLN A 260 -12.86 29.08 3.41
N MET A 261 -13.20 29.29 2.12
CA MET A 261 -14.37 28.65 1.51
C MET A 261 -14.27 27.13 1.44
N LEU A 262 -13.05 26.58 1.21
CA LEU A 262 -12.84 25.13 1.10
C LEU A 262 -12.77 24.42 2.46
N ARG A 263 -12.47 25.13 3.55
CA ARG A 263 -12.19 24.53 4.88
C ARG A 263 -13.24 24.80 5.94
N SER A 264 -14.18 25.73 5.72
CA SER A 264 -15.17 26.07 6.76
C SER A 264 -16.37 25.13 6.74
N ASP A 265 -16.59 24.43 7.85
CA ASP A 265 -17.79 23.57 8.02
C ASP A 265 -19.08 24.39 8.16
N ASP A 266 -18.99 25.64 8.66
CA ASP A 266 -20.13 26.57 8.89
C ASP A 266 -20.05 27.85 8.05
N GLY A 267 -19.12 27.96 7.11
CA GLY A 267 -18.86 29.17 6.32
C GLY A 267 -19.48 29.14 4.94
N LEU A 268 -19.08 30.16 4.15
CA LEU A 268 -19.41 30.24 2.73
C LEU A 268 -18.79 29.07 1.96
N ARG A 269 -19.60 28.36 1.19
CA ARG A 269 -19.17 27.24 0.34
C ARG A 269 -19.57 27.48 -1.11
N VAL A 270 -18.82 26.86 -2.03
CA VAL A 270 -19.26 26.72 -3.40
C VAL A 270 -20.13 25.49 -3.49
N GLU A 271 -21.37 25.68 -3.86
CA GLU A 271 -22.38 24.64 -3.99
C GLU A 271 -22.81 24.54 -5.45
N GLU A 272 -23.15 23.31 -5.87
CA GLU A 272 -23.76 23.05 -7.18
C GLU A 272 -25.17 22.53 -6.97
N VAL A 273 -26.13 23.17 -7.65
CA VAL A 273 -27.53 22.75 -7.63
C VAL A 273 -27.99 22.54 -9.06
N VAL A 274 -28.37 21.31 -9.40
CA VAL A 274 -28.91 20.99 -10.73
C VAL A 274 -30.42 21.14 -10.72
N LEU A 275 -30.97 21.95 -11.61
CA LEU A 275 -32.40 22.14 -11.73
C LEU A 275 -33.11 20.87 -12.17
N PRO A 276 -34.17 20.43 -11.47
CA PRO A 276 -34.85 19.17 -11.72
C PRO A 276 -35.54 19.15 -13.10
N SER A 277 -35.82 17.96 -13.61
CA SER A 277 -36.39 17.76 -14.95
C SER A 277 -37.77 18.39 -15.16
N HIS A 278 -38.51 18.65 -14.08
CA HIS A 278 -39.85 19.29 -14.08
C HIS A 278 -39.76 20.81 -13.90
N PHE A 279 -38.58 21.39 -13.80
CA PHE A 279 -38.39 22.82 -13.53
C PHE A 279 -38.83 23.67 -14.74
N ALA A 280 -39.74 24.60 -14.52
CA ALA A 280 -40.19 25.53 -15.56
C ALA A 280 -39.14 26.61 -15.85
N PRO A 281 -38.96 27.01 -17.11
CA PRO A 281 -38.05 28.10 -17.44
C PRO A 281 -38.39 29.38 -16.68
N THR A 282 -37.39 29.95 -16.02
CA THR A 282 -37.55 31.23 -15.28
C THR A 282 -36.29 32.06 -15.37
N THR A 283 -36.35 33.32 -15.03
CA THR A 283 -35.18 34.20 -15.03
C THR A 283 -34.33 34.02 -13.77
N VAL A 284 -33.04 34.36 -13.87
CA VAL A 284 -32.13 34.36 -12.73
C VAL A 284 -32.66 35.29 -11.64
N ALA A 285 -33.21 36.46 -11.97
CA ALA A 285 -33.76 37.38 -10.97
C ALA A 285 -34.90 36.77 -10.17
N GLU A 286 -35.75 35.97 -10.81
CA GLU A 286 -36.87 35.30 -10.16
C GLU A 286 -36.43 34.13 -9.30
N LEU A 287 -35.48 33.30 -9.80
CA LEU A 287 -35.03 32.12 -9.11
C LEU A 287 -34.04 32.41 -7.99
N VAL A 288 -33.07 33.29 -8.25
CA VAL A 288 -31.92 33.58 -7.36
C VAL A 288 -31.88 35.09 -7.08
N PRO A 289 -32.87 35.66 -6.37
CA PRO A 289 -32.87 37.08 -6.02
C PRO A 289 -31.63 37.42 -5.19
N LYS A 290 -31.17 38.68 -5.27
CA LYS A 290 -30.04 39.18 -4.49
C LYS A 290 -30.23 38.93 -3.00
N SER A 291 -29.29 38.20 -2.39
CA SER A 291 -29.30 37.81 -1.00
C SER A 291 -27.93 38.04 -0.36
N LYS A 292 -27.90 38.18 0.97
CA LYS A 292 -26.65 38.15 1.76
C LYS A 292 -26.17 36.73 2.05
N GLU A 293 -27.02 35.74 1.80
CA GLU A 293 -26.78 34.33 2.17
C GLU A 293 -26.20 33.52 1.02
N TYR A 294 -26.40 33.96 -0.22
CA TYR A 294 -25.87 33.30 -1.43
C TYR A 294 -25.62 34.30 -2.55
N ILE A 295 -24.72 33.91 -3.45
CA ILE A 295 -24.39 34.62 -4.69
C ILE A 295 -24.33 33.60 -5.82
N LEU A 296 -25.07 33.82 -6.92
CA LEU A 296 -24.93 33.00 -8.12
C LEU A 296 -23.64 33.40 -8.85
N MET A 297 -22.72 32.48 -8.99
CA MET A 297 -21.45 32.72 -9.63
C MET A 297 -21.46 32.36 -11.11
N ALA A 298 -22.11 31.25 -11.46
CA ALA A 298 -22.18 30.76 -12.82
C ALA A 298 -23.37 29.82 -13.04
N THR A 299 -23.76 29.66 -14.30
CA THR A 299 -24.61 28.56 -14.76
C THR A 299 -23.84 27.70 -15.75
N HIS A 300 -24.16 26.40 -15.77
CA HIS A 300 -23.57 25.44 -16.69
C HIS A 300 -24.66 24.70 -17.46
N GLU A 301 -24.66 24.83 -18.78
CA GLU A 301 -25.64 24.21 -19.66
C GLU A 301 -24.93 23.67 -20.94
N HIS A 302 -25.18 22.40 -21.27
CA HIS A 302 -24.63 21.75 -22.49
C HIS A 302 -23.10 21.92 -22.66
N GLY A 303 -22.32 21.84 -21.55
CA GLY A 303 -20.88 22.00 -21.59
C GLY A 303 -20.39 23.45 -21.69
N LYS A 304 -21.27 24.46 -21.62
CA LYS A 304 -20.91 25.88 -21.64
C LYS A 304 -21.17 26.54 -20.30
N TRP A 305 -20.19 27.33 -19.87
CA TRP A 305 -20.26 28.13 -18.66
C TRP A 305 -20.71 29.54 -19.00
N VAL A 306 -21.67 30.07 -18.24
CA VAL A 306 -22.02 31.49 -18.24
C VAL A 306 -21.69 32.03 -16.85
N PHE A 307 -20.63 32.83 -16.77
CA PHE A 307 -20.20 33.46 -15.51
C PHE A 307 -20.99 34.75 -15.26
N ASN A 308 -21.38 34.97 -13.99
CA ASN A 308 -22.15 36.14 -13.60
C ASN A 308 -23.34 36.39 -14.54
N PRO A 309 -24.27 35.43 -14.67
CA PRO A 309 -25.40 35.54 -15.57
C PRO A 309 -26.24 36.79 -15.23
N ALA A 310 -26.70 37.46 -16.25
CA ALA A 310 -27.54 38.66 -16.09
C ALA A 310 -28.90 38.29 -15.44
N ASP A 311 -29.55 39.27 -14.84
CA ASP A 311 -30.84 39.10 -14.16
C ASP A 311 -31.95 38.52 -15.06
N ASP A 312 -31.90 38.83 -16.37
CA ASP A 312 -32.83 38.35 -17.40
C ASP A 312 -32.42 37.01 -18.04
N HIS A 313 -31.26 36.46 -17.65
CA HIS A 313 -30.82 35.17 -18.16
C HIS A 313 -31.79 34.06 -17.76
N VAL A 314 -32.29 33.32 -18.74
CA VAL A 314 -33.29 32.25 -18.51
C VAL A 314 -32.58 30.94 -18.18
N VAL A 315 -32.95 30.33 -17.06
CA VAL A 315 -32.52 28.99 -16.65
C VAL A 315 -33.69 28.02 -16.77
N LYS A 316 -33.39 26.77 -17.11
CA LYS A 316 -34.38 25.72 -17.36
C LYS A 316 -33.93 24.36 -16.76
N ALA A 317 -34.78 23.36 -16.83
CA ALA A 317 -34.47 22.01 -16.38
C ALA A 317 -33.10 21.53 -16.89
N GLY A 318 -32.32 20.88 -16.00
CA GLY A 318 -31.01 20.33 -16.31
C GLY A 318 -29.84 21.32 -16.28
N VAL A 319 -30.09 22.63 -16.09
CA VAL A 319 -29.03 23.63 -15.88
C VAL A 319 -28.45 23.45 -14.49
N ALA A 320 -27.13 23.41 -14.39
CA ALA A 320 -26.43 23.46 -13.11
C ALA A 320 -26.15 24.90 -12.70
N LEU A 321 -26.57 25.27 -11.49
CA LEU A 321 -26.27 26.55 -10.86
C LEU A 321 -25.08 26.39 -9.93
N VAL A 322 -24.06 27.22 -10.09
CA VAL A 322 -22.92 27.27 -9.17
C VAL A 322 -23.05 28.52 -8.31
N LEU A 323 -23.21 28.30 -7.04
CA LEU A 323 -23.45 29.36 -6.07
C LEU A 323 -22.35 29.38 -5.01
N MET A 324 -22.11 30.54 -4.45
CA MET A 324 -21.43 30.68 -3.19
C MET A 324 -22.49 30.95 -2.15
N SER A 325 -22.68 30.06 -1.19
CA SER A 325 -23.73 30.14 -0.16
C SER A 325 -23.25 29.74 1.22
N ASN A 326 -23.90 30.25 2.23
CA ASN A 326 -23.86 29.63 3.57
C ASN A 326 -24.92 28.51 3.67
N PRO A 327 -24.93 27.68 4.74
CA PRO A 327 -25.91 26.60 4.88
C PRO A 327 -27.35 27.03 4.78
N GLY A 328 -27.72 28.21 5.36
CA GLY A 328 -29.07 28.77 5.26
C GLY A 328 -29.46 29.19 3.85
N GLY A 329 -28.52 29.72 3.07
CA GLY A 329 -28.75 30.14 1.70
C GLY A 329 -29.01 28.96 0.75
N ARG A 330 -28.37 27.82 0.99
CA ARG A 330 -28.65 26.59 0.25
C ARG A 330 -30.11 26.12 0.49
N ASP A 331 -30.51 26.02 1.74
CA ASP A 331 -31.87 25.59 2.11
C ASP A 331 -32.93 26.50 1.50
N HIS A 332 -32.69 27.83 1.48
CA HIS A 332 -33.60 28.80 0.86
C HIS A 332 -33.73 28.54 -0.66
N LEU A 333 -32.63 28.32 -1.34
CA LEU A 333 -32.63 28.06 -2.78
C LEU A 333 -33.32 26.73 -3.13
N GLU A 334 -33.01 25.67 -2.42
CA GLU A 334 -33.63 24.34 -2.62
C GLU A 334 -35.18 24.40 -2.43
N LYS A 335 -35.65 25.15 -1.46
CA LYS A 335 -37.11 25.38 -1.27
C LYS A 335 -37.73 26.10 -2.48
N ARG A 336 -37.03 27.05 -3.08
CA ARG A 336 -37.53 27.78 -4.24
C ARG A 336 -37.51 26.95 -5.52
N ILE A 337 -36.53 26.04 -5.66
CA ILE A 337 -36.44 25.14 -6.82
C ILE A 337 -37.54 24.08 -6.77
N ASN A 338 -37.96 23.70 -5.56
CA ASN A 338 -38.96 22.65 -5.35
C ASN A 338 -40.38 23.22 -5.14
N ALA A 339 -40.56 24.55 -5.10
CA ALA A 339 -41.85 25.21 -4.99
C ALA A 339 -42.46 25.44 -6.39
#